data_ce694f318e9c6e3b9c67849453236409
#
_entry.id   ce694f318e9c6e3b9c67849453236409
#
_cell.length_a   1.000
_cell.length_b   1.000
_cell.length_c   1.000
_cell.angle_alpha   90.00
_cell.angle_beta   90.00
_cell.angle_gamma   90.00
#
_symmetry.space_group_name_H-M   'P 1'
#
loop_
_entity.id
_entity.type
_entity.pdbx_description
1 polymer ?
#
loop_
_entity_poly.entity_id
_entity_poly.type
_entity_poly.pdbx_seq_one_letter_code
_entity_poly.pdbx_strand_id
1 'polypeptide(L)'
;MHQYLPEGRSFELSQELLRGAIDIHVHAGPHLPSSPRRVDPIEAAIQARDAGMRAIVYMDVFEMSTGTAWIVSRVVPDFPVFGGIILNTVYGGMNPRAVKTALYYGSGAKYVSFGAHSTYYQAAKEGRRVDGRFVPLSETYPEFAEEELSRAVRIPLDGEVPKELHRILTLIAEHPHVYLNTGHVSNEEAILLVELAGEYGIEKVL
;
A
#
# COMPACT_ATOMS: atom_id res chain seq x y z
N MET A 1 5.98 -0.17 28.10
CA MET A 1 5.44 0.49 26.88
C MET A 1 4.14 1.16 27.29
N HIS A 2 4.16 2.48 27.53
CA HIS A 2 2.96 3.19 27.92
C HIS A 2 2.01 3.27 26.72
N GLN A 3 0.86 2.63 26.87
CA GLN A 3 -0.26 2.79 25.94
C GLN A 3 -0.80 4.22 26.14
N TYR A 4 -0.55 5.10 25.20
CA TYR A 4 -1.30 6.35 25.12
C TYR A 4 -2.71 5.98 24.63
N LEU A 5 -3.59 5.71 25.57
CA LEU A 5 -5.03 5.71 25.28
C LEU A 5 -5.49 7.15 25.48
N PRO A 6 -6.09 7.77 24.47
CA PRO A 6 -6.70 9.10 24.68
C PRO A 6 -7.79 8.95 25.73
N GLU A 7 -7.78 9.82 26.73
CA GLU A 7 -8.76 9.85 27.80
C GLU A 7 -9.71 11.04 27.65
N GLY A 8 -10.92 10.90 28.16
CA GLY A 8 -11.91 11.97 28.21
C GLY A 8 -12.41 12.44 26.83
N ARG A 9 -12.60 13.74 26.67
CA ARG A 9 -13.20 14.36 25.46
C ARG A 9 -12.45 14.03 24.17
N SER A 10 -11.14 13.85 24.22
CA SER A 10 -10.32 13.44 23.06
C SER A 10 -10.70 12.04 22.58
N PHE A 11 -10.95 11.12 23.50
CA PHE A 11 -11.38 9.76 23.17
C PHE A 11 -12.80 9.73 22.57
N GLU A 12 -13.72 10.44 23.18
CA GLU A 12 -15.10 10.58 22.71
C GLU A 12 -15.15 11.16 21.28
N LEU A 13 -14.40 12.23 21.01
CA LEU A 13 -14.28 12.83 19.69
C LEU A 13 -13.69 11.87 18.68
N SER A 14 -12.66 11.11 19.05
CA SER A 14 -12.06 10.11 18.16
C SER A 14 -13.06 9.01 17.79
N GLN A 15 -13.86 8.54 18.74
CA GLN A 15 -14.93 7.56 18.50
C GLN A 15 -16.03 8.12 17.60
N GLU A 16 -16.38 9.38 17.75
CA GLU A 16 -17.36 10.04 16.90
C GLU A 16 -16.87 10.19 15.46
N LEU A 17 -15.60 10.59 15.26
CA LEU A 17 -14.98 10.75 13.94
C LEU A 17 -14.80 9.42 13.20
N LEU A 18 -14.61 8.31 13.91
CA LEU A 18 -14.51 6.99 13.32
C LEU A 18 -15.83 6.45 12.78
N ARG A 19 -16.98 6.93 13.28
CA ARG A 19 -18.29 6.43 12.85
C ARG A 19 -18.54 6.70 11.37
N GLY A 20 -18.71 5.63 10.60
CA GLY A 20 -18.93 5.69 9.16
C GLY A 20 -17.67 6.00 8.34
N ALA A 21 -16.51 6.19 8.99
CA ALA A 21 -15.25 6.39 8.31
C ALA A 21 -14.81 5.15 7.54
N ILE A 22 -14.00 5.35 6.51
CA ILE A 22 -13.30 4.30 5.78
C ILE A 22 -11.81 4.57 5.90
N ASP A 23 -11.05 3.61 6.43
CA ASP A 23 -9.59 3.68 6.37
C ASP A 23 -9.12 3.02 5.08
N ILE A 24 -8.50 3.80 4.20
CA ILE A 24 -8.07 3.35 2.87
C ILE A 24 -6.61 2.86 2.85
N HIS A 25 -5.93 2.78 4.03
CA HIS A 25 -4.52 2.40 4.09
C HIS A 25 -4.19 1.69 5.42
N VAL A 26 -4.69 0.47 5.59
CA VAL A 26 -4.48 -0.32 6.82
C VAL A 26 -3.42 -1.38 6.62
N HIS A 27 -2.41 -1.38 7.51
CA HIS A 27 -1.44 -2.45 7.59
C HIS A 27 -1.70 -3.34 8.82
N ALA A 28 -1.83 -4.63 8.60
CA ALA A 28 -1.93 -5.67 9.64
C ALA A 28 -0.92 -6.79 9.39
N GLY A 29 -0.86 -7.80 10.26
CA GLY A 29 -0.02 -9.00 10.06
C GLY A 29 -0.59 -9.95 8.99
N PRO A 30 0.18 -10.98 8.61
CA PRO A 30 1.56 -11.23 9.04
C PRO A 30 2.56 -10.21 8.51
N HIS A 31 3.74 -10.15 9.09
CA HIS A 31 4.86 -9.34 8.66
C HIS A 31 6.17 -10.04 9.03
N LEU A 32 7.32 -9.42 8.75
CA LEU A 32 8.61 -9.99 9.10
C LEU A 32 8.72 -10.22 10.62
N PRO A 33 9.28 -11.36 11.09
CA PRO A 33 9.48 -11.62 12.52
C PRO A 33 10.28 -10.52 13.24
N SER A 34 11.18 -9.85 12.53
CA SER A 34 11.99 -8.73 13.04
C SER A 34 11.19 -7.43 13.21
N SER A 35 10.01 -7.35 12.61
CA SER A 35 9.13 -6.18 12.66
C SER A 35 7.66 -6.61 12.64
N PRO A 36 7.19 -7.32 13.69
CA PRO A 36 5.84 -7.87 13.71
C PRO A 36 4.79 -6.77 13.76
N ARG A 37 3.68 -7.01 13.11
CA ARG A 37 2.48 -6.17 13.28
C ARG A 37 1.78 -6.53 14.59
N ARG A 38 1.03 -5.58 15.12
CA ARG A 38 0.36 -5.72 16.42
C ARG A 38 -0.89 -6.62 16.35
N VAL A 39 -1.59 -6.55 15.22
CA VAL A 39 -2.85 -7.27 14.98
C VAL A 39 -2.81 -7.97 13.64
N ASP A 40 -3.58 -9.02 13.48
CA ASP A 40 -3.83 -9.66 12.20
C ASP A 40 -4.97 -8.95 11.42
N PRO A 41 -5.23 -9.30 10.16
CA PRO A 41 -6.27 -8.65 9.36
C PRO A 41 -7.68 -8.86 9.89
N ILE A 42 -7.94 -9.99 10.57
CA ILE A 42 -9.26 -10.29 11.18
C ILE A 42 -9.45 -9.40 12.40
N GLU A 43 -8.45 -9.32 13.28
CA GLU A 43 -8.46 -8.45 14.46
C GLU A 43 -8.59 -6.97 14.07
N ALA A 44 -7.87 -6.53 13.02
CA ALA A 44 -7.99 -5.17 12.50
C ALA A 44 -9.41 -4.87 12.01
N ALA A 45 -10.03 -5.79 11.27
CA ALA A 45 -11.40 -5.65 10.79
C ALA A 45 -12.42 -5.62 11.94
N ILE A 46 -12.25 -6.46 12.96
CA ILE A 46 -13.11 -6.48 14.15
C ILE A 46 -13.01 -5.15 14.90
N GLN A 47 -11.78 -4.65 15.14
CA GLN A 47 -11.56 -3.37 15.83
C GLN A 47 -12.17 -2.20 15.07
N ALA A 48 -12.01 -2.16 13.74
CA ALA A 48 -12.60 -1.12 12.89
C ALA A 48 -14.14 -1.17 12.91
N ARG A 49 -14.73 -2.35 12.78
CA ARG A 49 -16.18 -2.55 12.88
C ARG A 49 -16.72 -2.09 14.22
N ASP A 50 -16.08 -2.50 15.30
CA ASP A 50 -16.52 -2.19 16.68
C ASP A 50 -16.35 -0.71 17.02
N ALA A 51 -15.42 -0.01 16.35
CA ALA A 51 -15.29 1.44 16.37
C ALA A 51 -16.37 2.16 15.53
N GLY A 52 -17.24 1.43 14.84
CA GLY A 52 -18.30 2.00 14.00
C GLY A 52 -17.85 2.46 12.63
N MET A 53 -16.67 2.06 12.18
CA MET A 53 -16.19 2.34 10.83
C MET A 53 -17.03 1.60 9.80
N ARG A 54 -17.03 2.08 8.56
CA ARG A 54 -17.79 1.52 7.45
C ARG A 54 -17.05 0.44 6.68
N ALA A 55 -15.74 0.55 6.55
CA ALA A 55 -14.88 -0.37 5.82
C ALA A 55 -13.41 -0.10 6.10
N ILE A 56 -12.55 -1.05 5.72
CA ILE A 56 -11.10 -0.84 5.63
C ILE A 56 -10.58 -1.34 4.29
N VAL A 57 -9.45 -0.76 3.84
CA VAL A 57 -8.65 -1.28 2.73
C VAL A 57 -7.33 -1.80 3.30
N TYR A 58 -7.21 -3.11 3.31
CA TYR A 58 -6.02 -3.80 3.80
C TYR A 58 -4.92 -3.79 2.76
N MET A 59 -3.77 -3.28 3.14
CA MET A 59 -2.55 -3.23 2.34
C MET A 59 -1.47 -4.11 2.95
N ASP A 60 -0.88 -4.96 2.13
CA ASP A 60 0.28 -5.75 2.52
C ASP A 60 1.44 -5.53 1.57
N VAL A 61 2.67 -5.48 2.12
CA VAL A 61 3.89 -5.25 1.34
C VAL A 61 4.45 -6.51 0.71
N PHE A 62 4.04 -7.69 1.20
CA PHE A 62 4.55 -8.99 0.77
C PHE A 62 3.50 -9.86 0.09
N GLU A 63 2.21 -9.52 0.19
CA GLU A 63 1.15 -10.26 -0.48
C GLU A 63 0.23 -9.36 -1.32
N MET A 64 -0.40 -9.97 -2.32
CA MET A 64 -1.56 -9.40 -3.00
C MET A 64 -2.78 -9.59 -2.10
N SER A 65 -3.16 -8.54 -1.38
CA SER A 65 -4.11 -8.60 -0.26
C SER A 65 -5.57 -8.85 -0.65
N THR A 66 -5.88 -9.01 -1.94
CA THR A 66 -7.25 -9.27 -2.42
C THR A 66 -7.81 -10.61 -1.94
N GLY A 67 -6.95 -11.64 -1.80
CA GLY A 67 -7.34 -12.95 -1.28
C GLY A 67 -7.65 -12.90 0.21
N THR A 68 -6.77 -12.30 0.99
CA THR A 68 -6.95 -12.10 2.44
C THR A 68 -8.17 -11.23 2.72
N ALA A 69 -8.36 -10.12 2.01
CA ALA A 69 -9.55 -9.28 2.14
C ALA A 69 -10.85 -10.05 1.87
N TRP A 70 -10.85 -10.93 0.87
CA TRP A 70 -11.99 -11.78 0.58
C TRP A 70 -12.33 -12.76 1.73
N ILE A 71 -11.30 -13.37 2.33
CA ILE A 71 -11.49 -14.28 3.48
C ILE A 71 -11.98 -13.48 4.69
N VAL A 72 -11.34 -12.38 5.02
CA VAL A 72 -11.69 -11.56 6.20
C VAL A 72 -13.11 -11.04 6.12
N SER A 73 -13.57 -10.58 4.96
CA SER A 73 -14.96 -10.14 4.76
C SER A 73 -16.01 -11.27 4.97
N ARG A 74 -15.58 -12.54 4.90
CA ARG A 74 -16.45 -13.69 5.21
C ARG A 74 -16.43 -14.10 6.67
N VAL A 75 -15.31 -13.85 7.35
CA VAL A 75 -15.12 -14.19 8.76
C VAL A 75 -15.70 -13.09 9.67
N VAL A 76 -15.59 -11.84 9.24
CA VAL A 76 -16.13 -10.69 9.97
C VAL A 76 -17.41 -10.23 9.28
N PRO A 77 -18.60 -10.66 9.78
CA PRO A 77 -19.87 -10.38 9.11
C PRO A 77 -20.17 -8.88 9.15
N ASP A 78 -20.88 -8.43 8.10
CA ASP A 78 -21.38 -7.06 7.95
C ASP A 78 -20.29 -5.97 7.94
N PHE A 79 -19.02 -6.35 7.71
CA PHE A 79 -17.91 -5.41 7.61
C PHE A 79 -17.07 -5.66 6.35
N PRO A 80 -17.17 -4.79 5.34
CA PRO A 80 -16.40 -4.94 4.11
C PRO A 80 -14.91 -4.68 4.34
N VAL A 81 -14.09 -5.61 3.88
CA VAL A 81 -12.63 -5.46 3.80
C VAL A 81 -12.23 -5.57 2.34
N PHE A 82 -11.48 -4.58 1.88
CA PHE A 82 -10.97 -4.53 0.52
C PHE A 82 -9.46 -4.74 0.52
N GLY A 83 -8.92 -5.15 -0.61
CA GLY A 83 -7.49 -5.36 -0.82
C GLY A 83 -7.01 -4.78 -2.13
N GLY A 84 -5.76 -5.03 -2.46
CA GLY A 84 -5.15 -4.60 -3.72
C GLY A 84 -3.76 -5.19 -3.89
N ILE A 85 -2.89 -4.46 -4.58
CA ILE A 85 -1.52 -4.88 -4.82
C ILE A 85 -0.56 -3.71 -4.66
N ILE A 86 0.58 -3.99 -4.03
CA ILE A 86 1.76 -3.12 -4.02
C ILE A 86 2.77 -3.73 -4.99
N LEU A 87 3.22 -2.94 -5.96
CA LEU A 87 4.14 -3.37 -7.02
C LEU A 87 5.58 -3.44 -6.51
N ASN A 88 5.80 -4.35 -5.57
CA ASN A 88 7.13 -4.63 -5.05
C ASN A 88 7.89 -5.63 -5.94
N THR A 89 9.21 -5.74 -5.74
CA THR A 89 10.08 -6.66 -6.48
C THR A 89 9.66 -8.12 -6.36
N VAL A 90 9.02 -8.52 -5.27
CA VAL A 90 8.41 -9.86 -5.09
C VAL A 90 7.33 -10.18 -6.12
N TYR A 91 6.72 -9.16 -6.72
CA TYR A 91 5.75 -9.29 -7.83
C TYR A 91 6.35 -8.93 -9.19
N GLY A 92 7.67 -8.72 -9.26
CA GLY A 92 8.36 -8.30 -10.47
C GLY A 92 8.26 -6.80 -10.74
N GLY A 93 8.07 -5.97 -9.71
CA GLY A 93 8.00 -4.52 -9.83
C GLY A 93 6.81 -4.05 -10.68
N MET A 94 7.05 -3.26 -11.71
CA MET A 94 6.02 -2.80 -12.66
C MET A 94 5.52 -3.95 -13.55
N ASN A 95 4.72 -4.82 -12.98
CA ASN A 95 4.23 -6.04 -13.63
C ASN A 95 2.71 -5.94 -13.95
N PRO A 96 2.33 -5.66 -15.20
CA PRO A 96 0.91 -5.57 -15.60
C PRO A 96 0.14 -6.87 -15.41
N ARG A 97 0.82 -8.03 -15.45
CA ARG A 97 0.18 -9.32 -15.21
C ARG A 97 -0.26 -9.48 -13.75
N ALA A 98 0.58 -9.03 -12.81
CA ALA A 98 0.24 -9.03 -11.39
C ALA A 98 -0.94 -8.09 -11.12
N VAL A 99 -0.94 -6.88 -11.69
CA VAL A 99 -2.07 -5.94 -11.61
C VAL A 99 -3.35 -6.57 -12.13
N LYS A 100 -3.31 -7.15 -13.34
CA LYS A 100 -4.48 -7.82 -13.90
C LYS A 100 -4.99 -8.94 -13.00
N THR A 101 -4.09 -9.71 -12.39
CA THR A 101 -4.50 -10.76 -11.44
C THR A 101 -5.18 -10.14 -10.23
N ALA A 102 -4.63 -9.09 -9.64
CA ALA A 102 -5.21 -8.42 -8.48
C ALA A 102 -6.62 -7.86 -8.76
N LEU A 103 -6.85 -7.33 -9.95
CA LEU A 103 -8.16 -6.77 -10.34
C LEU A 103 -9.28 -7.82 -10.36
N TYR A 104 -8.96 -9.08 -10.60
CA TYR A 104 -9.97 -10.15 -10.79
C TYR A 104 -9.92 -11.27 -9.74
N TYR A 105 -8.92 -11.29 -8.87
CA TYR A 105 -8.77 -12.34 -7.86
C TYR A 105 -9.31 -11.90 -6.48
N GLY A 106 -9.93 -12.83 -5.77
CA GLY A 106 -10.47 -12.60 -4.42
C GLY A 106 -11.56 -11.54 -4.40
N SER A 107 -11.35 -10.45 -3.64
CA SER A 107 -12.27 -9.31 -3.58
C SER A 107 -12.19 -8.38 -4.80
N GLY A 108 -11.21 -8.59 -5.66
CA GLY A 108 -10.77 -7.60 -6.64
C GLY A 108 -10.03 -6.43 -5.98
N ALA A 109 -9.07 -5.86 -6.71
CA ALA A 109 -8.28 -4.75 -6.19
C ALA A 109 -9.11 -3.47 -6.05
N LYS A 110 -8.88 -2.75 -4.93
CA LYS A 110 -9.31 -1.35 -4.75
C LYS A 110 -8.16 -0.38 -4.92
N TYR A 111 -6.92 -0.85 -4.84
CA TYR A 111 -5.74 -0.04 -5.09
C TYR A 111 -4.70 -0.79 -5.93
N VAL A 112 -3.91 -0.01 -6.63
CA VAL A 112 -2.62 -0.41 -7.20
C VAL A 112 -1.60 0.62 -6.74
N SER A 113 -0.59 0.18 -5.97
CA SER A 113 0.45 1.04 -5.40
C SER A 113 1.79 0.81 -6.06
N PHE A 114 2.55 1.88 -6.31
CA PHE A 114 3.88 1.84 -6.91
C PHE A 114 4.96 1.62 -5.85
N GLY A 115 4.99 0.42 -5.29
CA GLY A 115 6.05 -0.04 -4.41
C GLY A 115 6.02 0.51 -2.99
N ALA A 116 6.48 -0.32 -2.09
CA ALA A 116 6.89 0.00 -0.73
C ALA A 116 8.06 -0.93 -0.41
N HIS A 117 9.16 -0.42 0.14
CA HIS A 117 10.44 -1.10 0.34
C HIS A 117 11.24 -1.39 -0.95
N SER A 118 10.60 -1.51 -2.09
CA SER A 118 11.18 -1.88 -3.38
C SER A 118 11.24 -0.74 -4.39
N THR A 119 10.95 0.49 -4.00
CA THR A 119 11.22 1.66 -4.86
C THR A 119 12.69 2.05 -4.76
N TYR A 120 13.23 2.58 -5.85
CA TYR A 120 14.61 3.07 -5.83
C TYR A 120 14.81 4.18 -4.79
N TYR A 121 13.85 5.08 -4.69
CA TYR A 121 13.90 6.18 -3.73
C TYR A 121 14.01 5.65 -2.29
N GLN A 122 13.15 4.70 -1.93
CA GLN A 122 13.15 4.13 -0.59
C GLN A 122 14.40 3.30 -0.31
N ALA A 123 14.81 2.45 -1.25
CA ALA A 123 16.00 1.61 -1.10
C ALA A 123 17.30 2.44 -1.03
N ALA A 124 17.41 3.52 -1.83
CA ALA A 124 18.61 4.32 -1.92
C ALA A 124 18.68 5.48 -0.91
N LYS A 125 17.55 6.07 -0.54
CA LYS A 125 17.51 7.34 0.22
C LYS A 125 16.73 7.26 1.52
N GLU A 126 15.62 6.50 1.55
CA GLU A 126 14.96 6.20 2.79
C GLU A 126 15.61 4.99 3.43
N GLY A 127 15.78 5.01 4.70
CA GLY A 127 16.32 3.91 5.47
C GLY A 127 15.64 3.84 6.82
N ARG A 128 16.38 3.43 7.80
CA ARG A 128 15.94 3.41 9.18
C ARG A 128 16.76 4.35 10.05
N ARG A 129 16.22 4.74 11.18
CA ARG A 129 17.02 5.46 12.19
C ARG A 129 17.83 4.46 13.00
N VAL A 130 19.14 4.67 13.00
CA VAL A 130 20.09 3.96 13.86
C VAL A 130 20.77 5.02 14.72
N ASP A 131 20.66 4.90 16.03
CA ASP A 131 21.22 5.85 17.02
C ASP A 131 20.87 7.33 16.72
N GLY A 132 19.62 7.56 16.27
CA GLY A 132 19.13 8.89 15.93
C GLY A 132 19.53 9.42 14.54
N ARG A 133 20.49 8.78 13.87
CA ARG A 133 20.89 9.08 12.50
C ARG A 133 20.04 8.29 11.52
N PHE A 134 19.66 8.94 10.44
CA PHE A 134 19.03 8.25 9.32
C PHE A 134 20.11 7.52 8.49
N VAL A 135 19.95 6.21 8.33
CA VAL A 135 20.89 5.34 7.60
C VAL A 135 20.15 4.70 6.43
N PRO A 136 20.59 4.96 5.18
CA PRO A 136 19.99 4.32 4.01
C PRO A 136 20.11 2.80 4.07
N LEU A 137 19.20 2.11 3.38
CA LEU A 137 19.22 0.66 3.26
C LEU A 137 20.55 0.17 2.66
N SER A 138 21.10 0.91 1.69
CA SER A 138 22.38 0.66 1.05
C SER A 138 23.58 0.69 1.99
N GLU A 139 23.53 1.48 3.08
CA GLU A 139 24.56 1.49 4.11
C GLU A 139 24.34 0.39 5.16
N THR A 140 23.09 0.06 5.45
CA THR A 140 22.73 -0.90 6.52
C THR A 140 22.91 -2.35 6.09
N TYR A 141 22.58 -2.67 4.85
CA TYR A 141 22.63 -4.00 4.28
C TYR A 141 23.12 -3.93 2.83
N PRO A 142 24.42 -3.72 2.60
CA PRO A 142 24.96 -3.43 1.26
C PRO A 142 24.64 -4.53 0.23
N GLU A 143 24.80 -5.81 0.59
CA GLU A 143 24.54 -6.94 -0.33
C GLU A 143 23.07 -7.01 -0.74
N PHE A 144 22.16 -6.89 0.24
CA PHE A 144 20.73 -6.87 -0.01
C PHE A 144 20.31 -5.63 -0.82
N ALA A 145 20.90 -4.48 -0.49
CA ALA A 145 20.60 -3.23 -1.18
C ALA A 145 21.05 -3.26 -2.64
N GLU A 146 22.15 -3.90 -2.97
CA GLU A 146 22.60 -4.04 -4.38
C GLU A 146 21.55 -4.79 -5.20
N GLU A 147 21.02 -5.90 -4.71
CA GLU A 147 19.97 -6.64 -5.39
C GLU A 147 18.68 -5.83 -5.49
N GLU A 148 18.21 -5.22 -4.40
CA GLU A 148 17.00 -4.39 -4.40
C GLU A 148 17.14 -3.16 -5.31
N LEU A 149 18.27 -2.46 -5.27
CA LEU A 149 18.54 -1.30 -6.11
C LEU A 149 18.57 -1.65 -7.60
N SER A 150 19.11 -2.82 -7.96
CA SER A 150 19.17 -3.29 -9.35
C SER A 150 17.79 -3.60 -9.94
N ARG A 151 16.83 -4.00 -9.09
CA ARG A 151 15.46 -4.39 -9.45
C ARG A 151 14.41 -3.39 -9.02
N ALA A 152 14.82 -2.32 -8.33
CA ALA A 152 13.92 -1.37 -7.72
C ALA A 152 12.98 -0.71 -8.72
N VAL A 153 11.74 -0.52 -8.30
CA VAL A 153 10.73 0.20 -9.08
C VAL A 153 11.17 1.66 -9.23
N ARG A 154 11.21 2.12 -10.47
CA ARG A 154 11.49 3.51 -10.86
C ARG A 154 10.47 3.97 -11.87
N ILE A 155 10.02 5.19 -11.70
CA ILE A 155 9.23 5.88 -12.72
C ILE A 155 10.21 6.75 -13.51
N PRO A 156 10.47 6.47 -14.79
CA PRO A 156 11.40 7.27 -15.58
C PRO A 156 10.91 8.72 -15.70
N LEU A 157 11.74 9.67 -15.28
CA LEU A 157 11.41 11.09 -15.34
C LEU A 157 11.67 11.68 -16.73
N ASP A 158 12.50 10.99 -17.53
CA ASP A 158 12.87 11.39 -18.88
C ASP A 158 12.56 10.29 -19.89
N GLY A 159 12.22 10.66 -21.11
CA GLY A 159 12.00 9.74 -22.21
C GLY A 159 10.57 9.25 -22.35
N GLU A 160 10.41 8.11 -23.00
CA GLU A 160 9.09 7.51 -23.24
C GLU A 160 8.60 6.74 -22.00
N VAL A 161 7.30 6.82 -21.76
CA VAL A 161 6.63 6.01 -20.72
C VAL A 161 6.83 4.53 -21.03
N PRO A 162 7.39 3.73 -20.10
CA PRO A 162 7.60 2.30 -20.32
C PRO A 162 6.29 1.57 -20.66
N LYS A 163 6.36 0.56 -21.53
CA LYS A 163 5.19 -0.23 -21.95
C LYS A 163 4.46 -0.86 -20.77
N GLU A 164 5.20 -1.26 -19.75
CA GLU A 164 4.68 -1.84 -18.52
C GLU A 164 3.85 -0.81 -17.74
N LEU A 165 4.39 0.41 -17.57
CA LEU A 165 3.69 1.50 -16.90
C LEU A 165 2.45 1.91 -17.69
N HIS A 166 2.57 2.10 -19.01
CA HIS A 166 1.45 2.37 -19.90
C HIS A 166 0.33 1.34 -19.73
N ARG A 167 0.67 0.04 -19.71
CA ARG A 167 -0.31 -1.02 -19.55
C ARG A 167 -0.95 -1.04 -18.15
N ILE A 168 -0.18 -0.73 -17.10
CA ILE A 168 -0.70 -0.61 -15.72
C ILE A 168 -1.71 0.53 -15.62
N LEU A 169 -1.36 1.71 -16.12
CA LEU A 169 -2.25 2.88 -16.10
C LEU A 169 -3.54 2.61 -16.89
N THR A 170 -3.43 1.97 -18.07
CA THR A 170 -4.60 1.53 -18.84
C THR A 170 -5.51 0.60 -18.03
N LEU A 171 -4.93 -0.40 -17.35
CA LEU A 171 -5.70 -1.32 -16.52
C LEU A 171 -6.41 -0.62 -15.36
N ILE A 172 -5.77 0.37 -14.74
CA ILE A 172 -6.39 1.15 -13.67
C ILE A 172 -7.53 2.01 -14.24
N ALA A 173 -7.32 2.69 -15.36
CA ALA A 173 -8.32 3.52 -16.04
C ALA A 173 -9.57 2.72 -16.45
N GLU A 174 -9.40 1.47 -16.90
CA GLU A 174 -10.49 0.54 -17.21
C GLU A 174 -11.31 0.13 -15.95
N HIS A 175 -10.82 0.46 -14.74
CA HIS A 175 -11.44 0.07 -13.46
C HIS A 175 -11.64 1.29 -12.54
N PRO A 176 -12.64 2.14 -12.79
CA PRO A 176 -12.80 3.44 -12.10
C PRO A 176 -13.08 3.34 -10.59
N HIS A 177 -13.28 2.13 -10.06
CA HIS A 177 -13.40 1.87 -8.63
C HIS A 177 -12.04 1.64 -7.94
N VAL A 178 -10.96 1.54 -8.71
CA VAL A 178 -9.58 1.36 -8.21
C VAL A 178 -8.91 2.72 -8.09
N TYR A 179 -8.18 2.96 -7.01
CA TYR A 179 -7.30 4.12 -6.91
C TYR A 179 -5.84 3.76 -7.18
N LEU A 180 -5.14 4.68 -7.81
CA LEU A 180 -3.70 4.65 -7.94
C LEU A 180 -3.09 5.21 -6.66
N ASN A 181 -2.14 4.49 -6.07
CA ASN A 181 -1.33 4.99 -4.96
C ASN A 181 0.11 5.14 -5.46
N THR A 182 0.66 6.35 -5.32
CA THR A 182 2.02 6.66 -5.74
C THR A 182 3.08 5.86 -4.96
N GLY A 183 2.74 5.41 -3.76
CA GLY A 183 3.62 4.57 -2.94
C GLY A 183 4.82 5.36 -2.41
N HIS A 184 5.97 4.69 -2.35
CA HIS A 184 7.22 5.27 -1.83
C HIS A 184 8.21 5.67 -2.95
N VAL A 185 7.70 6.21 -4.05
CA VAL A 185 8.53 6.81 -5.10
C VAL A 185 9.02 8.21 -4.69
N SER A 186 9.93 8.82 -5.45
CA SER A 186 10.35 10.19 -5.16
C SER A 186 9.23 11.21 -5.42
N ASN A 187 9.38 12.44 -4.92
CA ASN A 187 8.40 13.50 -5.16
C ASN A 187 8.22 13.77 -6.66
N GLU A 188 9.31 13.79 -7.42
CA GLU A 188 9.31 14.01 -8.86
C GLU A 188 8.58 12.88 -9.59
N GLU A 189 8.85 11.63 -9.21
CA GLU A 189 8.16 10.45 -9.74
C GLU A 189 6.67 10.46 -9.39
N ALA A 190 6.31 10.89 -8.16
CA ALA A 190 4.92 11.01 -7.73
C ALA A 190 4.15 12.07 -8.54
N ILE A 191 4.77 13.23 -8.78
CA ILE A 191 4.18 14.29 -9.61
C ILE A 191 3.91 13.76 -11.02
N LEU A 192 4.91 13.12 -11.64
CA LEU A 192 4.75 12.51 -12.96
C LEU A 192 3.64 11.46 -13.00
N LEU A 193 3.53 10.61 -11.97
CA LEU A 193 2.45 9.62 -11.89
C LEU A 193 1.07 10.28 -11.80
N VAL A 194 0.94 11.40 -11.08
CA VAL A 194 -0.31 12.17 -10.99
C VAL A 194 -0.67 12.79 -12.34
N GLU A 195 0.31 13.36 -13.05
CA GLU A 195 0.12 13.92 -14.41
C GLU A 195 -0.33 12.83 -15.39
N LEU A 196 0.38 11.70 -15.42
CA LEU A 196 0.01 10.54 -16.24
C LEU A 196 -1.38 10.01 -15.86
N ALA A 197 -1.71 9.92 -14.56
CA ALA A 197 -3.04 9.50 -14.13
C ALA A 197 -4.14 10.39 -14.75
N GLY A 198 -3.91 11.70 -14.78
CA GLY A 198 -4.81 12.65 -15.46
C GLY A 198 -4.96 12.38 -16.95
N GLU A 199 -3.84 12.12 -17.66
CA GLU A 199 -3.85 11.79 -19.09
C GLU A 199 -4.63 10.50 -19.40
N TYR A 200 -4.58 9.53 -18.51
CA TYR A 200 -5.32 8.26 -18.64
C TYR A 200 -6.75 8.33 -18.09
N GLY A 201 -7.19 9.46 -17.56
CA GLY A 201 -8.52 9.61 -16.96
C GLY A 201 -8.69 8.88 -15.62
N ILE A 202 -7.60 8.66 -14.87
CA ILE A 202 -7.64 8.08 -13.53
C ILE A 202 -7.93 9.21 -12.54
N GLU A 203 -9.14 9.24 -12.00
CA GLU A 203 -9.60 10.32 -11.10
C GLU A 203 -9.21 10.10 -9.63
N LYS A 204 -8.86 8.87 -9.24
CA LYS A 204 -8.58 8.51 -7.86
C LYS A 204 -7.10 8.24 -7.68
N VAL A 205 -6.40 9.19 -7.07
CA VAL A 205 -4.98 9.11 -6.77
C VAL A 205 -4.76 9.38 -5.27
N LEU A 206 -3.85 8.63 -4.64
CA LEU A 206 -3.44 8.74 -3.25
C LEU A 206 -1.92 8.93 -3.17
#